data_caca6049eb4a97c28f70c1c6a83049d7
#
_entry.id   caca6049eb4a97c28f70c1c6a83049d7
#
_cell.length_a   1.000
_cell.length_b   1.000
_cell.length_c   1.000
_cell.angle_alpha   90.00
_cell.angle_beta   90.00
_cell.angle_gamma   90.00
#
_symmetry.space_group_name_H-M   'P 1'
#
loop_
_entity.id
_entity.type
_entity.pdbx_description
1 polymer ?
#
loop_
_entity_poly.entity_id
_entity_poly.type
_entity_poly.pdbx_seq_one_letter_code
_entity_poly.pdbx_strand_id
1 'polypeptide(L)'
;VSRASRVGFCGAPVLLGIAALMLFPDLGNPAAIVFTFLNPVRSLVSIGAWLIALALAVFTIVAALLLLRVRCRCFRLLEFIGSIVAVGLMCYTGVLLASMNSVDFWNTPLLVVLFVISALSCGCGFLSAVAFCTQGSTRGFSCLRWVGVALCAIEAVSLVALLVGRWVYSEVSRQSCSMLLFGEWADVFWVGLVLCGIVVPLVLVCFE
;
A
#
# COMPACT_ATOMS: atom_id res chain seq x y z
N VAL A 1 -17.14 7.95 -15.71
CA VAL A 1 -16.50 7.25 -14.56
C VAL A 1 -17.42 6.09 -14.18
N SER A 2 -16.89 4.86 -14.15
CA SER A 2 -17.65 3.67 -13.76
C SER A 2 -18.08 3.75 -12.28
N ARG A 3 -19.09 2.97 -11.88
CA ARG A 3 -19.52 2.92 -10.46
C ARG A 3 -18.36 2.45 -9.58
N ALA A 4 -17.60 1.46 -10.02
CA ALA A 4 -16.42 0.95 -9.32
C ALA A 4 -15.36 2.03 -9.12
N SER A 5 -15.04 2.83 -10.15
CA SER A 5 -14.07 3.93 -10.02
C SER A 5 -14.56 5.00 -9.02
N ARG A 6 -15.86 5.32 -8.99
CA ARG A 6 -16.39 6.25 -7.99
C ARG A 6 -16.19 5.75 -6.56
N VAL A 7 -16.52 4.48 -6.32
CA VAL A 7 -16.36 3.89 -4.99
C VAL A 7 -14.87 3.86 -4.60
N GLY A 8 -13.99 3.54 -5.56
CA GLY A 8 -12.54 3.58 -5.33
C GLY A 8 -12.04 4.96 -4.92
N PHE A 9 -12.40 6.01 -5.67
CA PHE A 9 -11.99 7.39 -5.34
C PHE A 9 -12.61 7.93 -4.06
N CYS A 10 -13.83 7.53 -3.72
CA CYS A 10 -14.45 7.92 -2.44
C CYS A 10 -13.92 7.11 -1.26
N GLY A 11 -13.54 5.86 -1.48
CA GLY A 11 -12.95 4.99 -0.46
C GLY A 11 -11.50 5.36 -0.13
N ALA A 12 -10.73 5.84 -1.10
CA ALA A 12 -9.32 6.16 -0.91
C ALA A 12 -9.05 7.16 0.23
N PRO A 13 -9.72 8.34 0.32
CA PRO A 13 -9.47 9.26 1.43
C PRO A 13 -9.92 8.71 2.78
N VAL A 14 -10.96 7.87 2.81
CA VAL A 14 -11.44 7.24 4.05
C VAL A 14 -10.41 6.24 4.57
N LEU A 15 -9.94 5.34 3.70
CA LEU A 15 -8.92 4.35 4.07
C LEU A 15 -7.59 5.02 4.46
N LEU A 16 -7.18 6.05 3.72
CA LEU A 16 -5.98 6.82 4.04
C LEU A 16 -6.12 7.57 5.37
N GLY A 17 -7.30 8.14 5.65
CA GLY A 17 -7.60 8.79 6.92
C GLY A 17 -7.54 7.81 8.10
N ILE A 18 -8.11 6.61 7.94
CA ILE A 18 -8.01 5.54 8.95
C ILE A 18 -6.55 5.13 9.16
N ALA A 19 -5.79 4.93 8.08
CA ALA A 19 -4.36 4.59 8.17
C ALA A 19 -3.56 5.69 8.88
N ALA A 20 -3.82 6.96 8.58
CA ALA A 20 -3.19 8.09 9.26
C ALA A 20 -3.54 8.13 10.75
N LEU A 21 -4.80 7.85 11.12
CA LEU A 21 -5.22 7.76 12.51
C LEU A 21 -4.55 6.60 13.27
N MET A 22 -4.35 5.47 12.61
CA MET A 22 -3.65 4.33 13.21
C MET A 22 -2.14 4.61 13.43
N LEU A 23 -1.56 5.55 12.69
CA LEU A 23 -0.17 5.99 12.88
C LEU A 23 -0.01 6.91 14.11
N PHE A 24 -1.10 7.50 14.60
CA PHE A 24 -1.08 8.46 15.71
C PHE A 24 -0.56 7.89 17.04
N PRO A 25 -0.99 6.68 17.48
CA PRO A 25 -0.50 6.07 18.71
C PRO A 25 1.01 5.78 18.69
N ASP A 26 1.57 5.50 17.51
CA ASP A 26 2.98 5.14 17.34
C ASP A 26 3.93 6.35 17.47
N LEU A 27 3.40 7.58 17.46
CA LEU A 27 4.22 8.79 17.57
C LEU A 27 4.84 9.02 18.97
N GLY A 28 4.52 8.23 19.97
CA GLY A 28 5.05 8.32 21.33
C GLY A 28 4.74 9.67 22.04
N ASN A 29 4.75 10.77 21.30
CA ASN A 29 4.35 12.11 21.80
C ASN A 29 3.47 12.82 20.75
N PRO A 30 2.14 12.81 20.88
CA PRO A 30 1.22 13.45 19.93
C PRO A 30 1.43 14.96 19.77
N ALA A 31 1.93 15.65 20.81
CA ALA A 31 2.23 17.08 20.73
C ALA A 31 3.41 17.40 19.80
N ALA A 32 4.30 16.42 19.56
CA ALA A 32 5.44 16.57 18.65
C ALA A 32 5.05 16.58 17.16
N ILE A 33 3.81 16.24 16.83
CA ILE A 33 3.30 16.27 15.45
C ILE A 33 3.48 17.65 14.80
N VAL A 34 3.28 18.73 15.55
CA VAL A 34 3.45 20.10 15.06
C VAL A 34 4.88 20.34 14.60
N PHE A 35 5.86 19.81 15.34
CA PHE A 35 7.28 19.94 14.98
C PHE A 35 7.64 19.10 13.75
N THR A 36 6.92 18.00 13.51
CA THR A 36 7.09 17.18 12.31
C THR A 36 6.69 17.96 11.06
N PHE A 37 5.65 18.77 11.12
CA PHE A 37 5.23 19.64 10.01
C PHE A 37 6.10 20.89 9.84
N LEU A 38 6.71 21.40 10.93
CA LEU A 38 7.55 22.60 10.89
C LEU A 38 8.94 22.36 10.28
N ASN A 39 9.43 21.11 10.26
CA ASN A 39 10.76 20.78 9.76
C ASN A 39 10.71 19.75 8.61
N PRO A 40 10.20 20.11 7.42
CA PRO A 40 9.85 19.14 6.37
C PRO A 40 11.03 18.40 5.74
N VAL A 41 12.28 18.90 5.87
CA VAL A 41 13.44 18.36 5.15
C VAL A 41 14.42 17.59 6.05
N ARG A 42 14.26 17.65 7.37
CA ARG A 42 15.24 17.07 8.30
C ARG A 42 14.96 15.64 8.75
N SER A 43 13.78 15.11 8.50
CA SER A 43 13.38 13.77 8.95
C SER A 43 12.56 13.05 7.87
N LEU A 44 12.86 11.77 7.64
CA LEU A 44 12.04 10.92 6.76
C LEU A 44 10.58 10.89 7.24
N VAL A 45 10.35 10.85 8.54
CA VAL A 45 8.99 10.89 9.13
C VAL A 45 8.23 12.15 8.73
N SER A 46 8.92 13.29 8.68
CA SER A 46 8.35 14.57 8.25
C SER A 46 7.93 14.57 6.79
N ILE A 47 8.76 14.00 5.91
CA ILE A 47 8.43 13.83 4.49
C ILE A 47 7.17 12.98 4.32
N GLY A 48 7.04 11.89 5.09
CA GLY A 48 5.85 11.05 5.09
C GLY A 48 4.59 11.76 5.56
N ALA A 49 4.68 12.54 6.63
CA ALA A 49 3.55 13.31 7.13
C ALA A 49 3.03 14.30 6.06
N TRP A 50 3.92 14.99 5.35
CA TRP A 50 3.55 15.87 4.24
C TRP A 50 2.97 15.10 3.05
N LEU A 51 3.52 13.94 2.69
CA LEU A 51 2.98 13.09 1.62
C LEU A 51 1.57 12.59 1.96
N ILE A 52 1.35 12.13 3.19
CA ILE A 52 0.03 11.69 3.66
C ILE A 52 -0.96 12.86 3.63
N ALA A 53 -0.59 14.02 4.15
CA ALA A 53 -1.44 15.21 4.15
C ALA A 53 -1.81 15.65 2.73
N LEU A 54 -0.83 15.67 1.81
CA LEU A 54 -1.04 16.01 0.41
C LEU A 54 -1.94 14.98 -0.29
N ALA A 55 -1.70 13.69 -0.07
CA ALA A 55 -2.52 12.61 -0.62
C ALA A 55 -3.97 12.72 -0.13
N LEU A 56 -4.15 12.93 1.18
CA LEU A 56 -5.47 13.09 1.78
C LEU A 56 -6.21 14.30 1.19
N ALA A 57 -5.53 15.43 1.04
CA ALA A 57 -6.11 16.63 0.43
C ALA A 57 -6.52 16.39 -1.02
N VAL A 58 -5.64 15.84 -1.86
CA VAL A 58 -5.91 15.59 -3.28
C VAL A 58 -7.05 14.59 -3.44
N PHE A 59 -7.02 13.45 -2.74
CA PHE A 59 -8.06 12.43 -2.86
C PHE A 59 -9.41 12.90 -2.31
N THR A 60 -9.42 13.71 -1.25
CA THR A 60 -10.66 14.31 -0.72
C THR A 60 -11.27 15.29 -1.73
N ILE A 61 -10.45 16.13 -2.37
CA ILE A 61 -10.92 17.06 -3.43
C ILE A 61 -11.48 16.25 -4.61
N VAL A 62 -10.79 15.22 -5.07
CA VAL A 62 -11.27 14.36 -6.18
C VAL A 62 -12.58 13.68 -5.80
N ALA A 63 -12.68 13.12 -4.59
CA ALA A 63 -13.92 12.50 -4.10
C ALA A 63 -15.07 13.51 -4.03
N ALA A 64 -14.83 14.71 -3.49
CA ALA A 64 -15.84 15.78 -3.41
C ALA A 64 -16.33 16.19 -4.80
N LEU A 65 -15.45 16.41 -5.77
CA LEU A 65 -15.82 16.75 -7.15
C LEU A 65 -16.66 15.65 -7.81
N LEU A 66 -16.34 14.38 -7.54
CA LEU A 66 -17.10 13.24 -8.06
C LEU A 66 -18.49 13.14 -7.43
N LEU A 67 -18.61 13.38 -6.12
CA LEU A 67 -19.89 13.35 -5.39
C LEU A 67 -20.79 14.52 -5.82
N LEU A 68 -20.23 15.71 -5.95
CA LEU A 68 -20.94 16.92 -6.39
C LEU A 68 -21.23 16.91 -7.90
N ARG A 69 -20.75 15.91 -8.65
CA ARG A 69 -20.90 15.77 -10.11
C ARG A 69 -20.39 16.99 -10.88
N VAL A 70 -19.46 17.74 -10.33
CA VAL A 70 -18.86 18.90 -10.99
C VAL A 70 -17.85 18.43 -12.04
N ARG A 71 -18.11 18.75 -13.30
CA ARG A 71 -17.12 18.51 -14.38
C ARG A 71 -16.16 19.69 -14.44
N CYS A 72 -15.04 19.57 -13.76
CA CYS A 72 -13.95 20.55 -13.81
C CYS A 72 -12.92 20.14 -14.86
N ARG A 73 -12.41 21.11 -15.63
CA ARG A 73 -11.36 20.86 -16.61
C ARG A 73 -10.06 20.39 -15.94
N CYS A 74 -9.88 20.73 -14.66
CA CYS A 74 -8.74 20.34 -13.84
C CYS A 74 -8.84 18.91 -13.28
N PHE A 75 -9.94 18.17 -13.51
CA PHE A 75 -10.12 16.83 -12.94
C PHE A 75 -9.00 15.87 -13.36
N ARG A 76 -8.63 15.84 -14.64
CA ARG A 76 -7.51 15.01 -15.13
C ARG A 76 -6.17 15.39 -14.51
N LEU A 77 -5.95 16.67 -14.29
CA LEU A 77 -4.73 17.15 -13.64
C LEU A 77 -4.66 16.67 -12.18
N LEU A 78 -5.79 16.74 -11.46
CA LEU A 78 -5.89 16.23 -10.09
C LEU A 78 -5.69 14.71 -10.01
N GLU A 79 -6.24 13.94 -10.95
CA GLU A 79 -6.01 12.49 -11.05
C GLU A 79 -4.53 12.19 -11.30
N PHE A 80 -3.87 12.94 -12.18
CA PHE A 80 -2.45 12.77 -12.48
C PHE A 80 -1.57 13.12 -11.27
N ILE A 81 -1.83 14.25 -10.61
CA ILE A 81 -1.12 14.65 -9.38
C ILE A 81 -1.37 13.60 -8.28
N GLY A 82 -2.62 13.16 -8.11
CA GLY A 82 -2.96 12.10 -7.14
C GLY A 82 -2.22 10.80 -7.40
N SER A 83 -2.04 10.40 -8.66
CA SER A 83 -1.29 9.20 -9.02
C SER A 83 0.19 9.34 -8.67
N ILE A 84 0.82 10.49 -8.91
CA ILE A 84 2.22 10.75 -8.54
C ILE A 84 2.39 10.70 -7.03
N VAL A 85 1.48 11.37 -6.30
CA VAL A 85 1.52 11.39 -4.83
C VAL A 85 1.31 9.99 -4.25
N ALA A 86 0.40 9.19 -4.83
CA ALA A 86 0.17 7.81 -4.43
C ALA A 86 1.43 6.95 -4.59
N VAL A 87 2.10 7.04 -5.75
CA VAL A 87 3.36 6.31 -6.00
C VAL A 87 4.45 6.79 -5.02
N GLY A 88 4.55 8.09 -4.79
CA GLY A 88 5.46 8.66 -3.80
C GLY A 88 5.21 8.09 -2.40
N LEU A 89 3.95 7.97 -1.98
CA LEU A 89 3.57 7.41 -0.68
C LEU A 89 3.89 5.92 -0.57
N MET A 90 3.65 5.13 -1.63
CA MET A 90 4.01 3.71 -1.67
C MET A 90 5.52 3.50 -1.54
N CYS A 91 6.32 4.29 -2.28
CA CYS A 91 7.78 4.24 -2.19
C CYS A 91 8.29 4.69 -0.83
N TYR A 92 7.69 5.75 -0.28
CA TYR A 92 8.08 6.33 1.00
C TYR A 92 7.99 5.31 2.15
N THR A 93 6.91 4.54 2.23
CA THR A 93 6.74 3.53 3.30
C THR A 93 7.85 2.48 3.26
N GLY A 94 8.19 1.99 2.07
CA GLY A 94 9.30 1.07 1.88
C GLY A 94 10.67 1.68 2.21
N VAL A 95 10.91 2.93 1.80
CA VAL A 95 12.16 3.65 2.10
C VAL A 95 12.31 3.91 3.59
N LEU A 96 11.22 4.30 4.27
CA LEU A 96 11.24 4.52 5.71
C LEU A 96 11.70 3.26 6.46
N LEU A 97 11.10 2.10 6.16
CA LEU A 97 11.49 0.83 6.75
C LEU A 97 12.91 0.41 6.36
N ALA A 98 13.27 0.56 5.09
CA ALA A 98 14.61 0.21 4.62
C ALA A 98 15.71 1.12 5.21
N SER A 99 15.36 2.31 5.71
CA SER A 99 16.31 3.23 6.36
C SER A 99 16.56 2.91 7.84
N MET A 100 15.81 1.99 8.43
CA MET A 100 15.99 1.57 9.81
C MET A 100 17.17 0.61 9.94
N ASN A 101 18.38 1.15 10.10
CA ASN A 101 19.63 0.39 10.25
C ASN A 101 19.67 -0.49 11.52
N SER A 102 18.78 -0.26 12.48
CA SER A 102 18.67 -1.07 13.70
C SER A 102 18.11 -2.46 13.46
N VAL A 103 17.43 -2.68 12.35
CA VAL A 103 16.84 -3.98 11.98
C VAL A 103 17.46 -4.43 10.66
N ASP A 104 18.45 -5.29 10.76
CA ASP A 104 19.23 -5.80 9.62
C ASP A 104 18.33 -6.42 8.53
N PHE A 105 17.24 -7.06 8.94
CA PHE A 105 16.27 -7.68 8.05
C PHE A 105 15.59 -6.69 7.09
N TRP A 106 15.33 -5.45 7.52
CA TRP A 106 14.62 -4.44 6.72
C TRP A 106 15.53 -3.62 5.81
N ASN A 107 16.82 -3.57 6.11
CA ASN A 107 17.78 -2.75 5.36
C ASN A 107 18.09 -3.35 3.97
N THR A 108 17.11 -3.25 3.06
CA THR A 108 17.24 -3.73 1.67
C THR A 108 16.33 -2.94 0.73
N PRO A 109 16.81 -2.58 -0.48
CA PRO A 109 15.97 -1.94 -1.50
C PRO A 109 14.85 -2.85 -2.02
N LEU A 110 14.98 -4.18 -1.90
CA LEU A 110 13.92 -5.14 -2.24
C LEU A 110 12.66 -4.91 -1.41
N LEU A 111 12.79 -4.40 -0.18
CA LEU A 111 11.64 -4.07 0.66
C LEU A 111 10.80 -2.94 0.03
N VAL A 112 11.44 -1.93 -0.54
CA VAL A 112 10.74 -0.83 -1.23
C VAL A 112 9.94 -1.36 -2.41
N VAL A 113 10.55 -2.23 -3.21
CA VAL A 113 9.90 -2.87 -4.37
C VAL A 113 8.70 -3.71 -3.91
N LEU A 114 8.87 -4.50 -2.85
CA LEU A 114 7.80 -5.33 -2.29
C LEU A 114 6.62 -4.48 -1.83
N PHE A 115 6.86 -3.36 -1.12
CA PHE A 115 5.80 -2.46 -0.66
C PHE A 115 5.00 -1.84 -1.82
N VAL A 116 5.68 -1.42 -2.89
CA VAL A 116 5.02 -0.86 -4.08
C VAL A 116 4.14 -1.92 -4.75
N ILE A 117 4.68 -3.12 -4.96
CA ILE A 117 3.95 -4.22 -5.61
C ILE A 117 2.75 -4.64 -4.76
N SER A 118 2.94 -4.81 -3.44
CA SER A 118 1.87 -5.17 -2.52
C SER A 118 0.75 -4.13 -2.48
N ALA A 119 1.10 -2.84 -2.45
CA ALA A 119 0.11 -1.76 -2.49
C ALA A 119 -0.70 -1.77 -3.80
N LEU A 120 -0.05 -2.01 -4.94
CA LEU A 120 -0.73 -2.13 -6.24
C LEU A 120 -1.62 -3.38 -6.29
N SER A 121 -1.15 -4.51 -5.77
CA SER A 121 -1.89 -5.78 -5.66
C SER A 121 -3.16 -5.59 -4.82
N CYS A 122 -3.03 -5.03 -3.62
CA CYS A 122 -4.16 -4.69 -2.75
C CYS A 122 -5.16 -3.74 -3.42
N GLY A 123 -4.68 -2.72 -4.13
CA GLY A 123 -5.51 -1.78 -4.87
C GLY A 123 -6.31 -2.46 -5.98
N CYS A 124 -5.68 -3.34 -6.75
CA CYS A 124 -6.35 -4.14 -7.76
C CYS A 124 -7.39 -5.09 -7.16
N GLY A 125 -7.07 -5.75 -6.05
CA GLY A 125 -7.99 -6.62 -5.31
C GLY A 125 -9.22 -5.84 -4.81
N PHE A 126 -9.01 -4.67 -4.21
CA PHE A 126 -10.08 -3.81 -3.75
C PHE A 126 -11.01 -3.37 -4.90
N LEU A 127 -10.44 -2.93 -6.02
CA LEU A 127 -11.23 -2.53 -7.19
C LEU A 127 -12.00 -3.69 -7.80
N SER A 128 -11.43 -4.89 -7.83
CA SER A 128 -12.09 -6.10 -8.29
C SER A 128 -13.27 -6.47 -7.39
N ALA A 129 -13.08 -6.46 -6.08
CA ALA A 129 -14.14 -6.71 -5.12
C ALA A 129 -15.30 -5.70 -5.25
N VAL A 130 -14.99 -4.42 -5.38
CA VAL A 130 -15.98 -3.37 -5.61
C VAL A 130 -16.71 -3.57 -6.94
N ALA A 131 -16.00 -3.93 -8.01
CA ALA A 131 -16.60 -4.20 -9.31
C ALA A 131 -17.57 -5.39 -9.25
N PHE A 132 -17.19 -6.46 -8.57
CA PHE A 132 -18.05 -7.61 -8.33
C PHE A 132 -19.32 -7.23 -7.57
N CYS A 133 -19.20 -6.52 -6.45
CA CYS A 133 -20.35 -6.10 -5.64
C CYS A 133 -21.29 -5.13 -6.36
N THR A 134 -20.77 -4.28 -7.27
CA THR A 134 -21.59 -3.22 -7.90
C THR A 134 -22.17 -3.61 -9.25
N GLN A 135 -21.55 -4.52 -9.98
CA GLN A 135 -21.94 -4.86 -11.35
C GLN A 135 -22.29 -6.35 -11.52
N GLY A 136 -22.10 -7.18 -10.48
CA GLY A 136 -22.40 -8.60 -10.47
C GLY A 136 -21.56 -9.44 -11.44
N SER A 137 -20.58 -8.86 -12.13
CA SER A 137 -19.68 -9.54 -13.04
C SER A 137 -18.43 -8.72 -13.29
N THR A 138 -17.29 -9.38 -13.24
CA THR A 138 -15.97 -8.79 -13.55
C THR A 138 -15.61 -8.92 -15.04
N ARG A 139 -16.49 -9.49 -15.89
CA ARG A 139 -16.20 -9.72 -17.33
C ARG A 139 -15.75 -8.46 -18.08
N GLY A 140 -16.20 -7.26 -17.66
CA GLY A 140 -15.74 -5.99 -18.22
C GLY A 140 -14.37 -5.53 -17.73
N PHE A 141 -13.80 -6.21 -16.73
CA PHE A 141 -12.53 -5.90 -16.08
C PHE A 141 -11.46 -6.99 -16.26
N SER A 142 -11.55 -7.75 -17.34
CA SER A 142 -10.59 -8.83 -17.63
C SER A 142 -9.12 -8.36 -17.58
N CYS A 143 -8.84 -7.13 -18.03
CA CYS A 143 -7.52 -6.54 -17.93
C CYS A 143 -7.07 -6.35 -16.47
N LEU A 144 -7.97 -5.84 -15.61
CA LEU A 144 -7.68 -5.64 -14.18
C LEU A 144 -7.39 -6.97 -13.49
N ARG A 145 -8.10 -8.01 -13.85
CA ARG A 145 -7.90 -9.38 -13.37
C ARG A 145 -6.49 -9.90 -13.70
N TRP A 146 -6.09 -9.84 -14.98
CA TRP A 146 -4.76 -10.28 -15.39
C TRP A 146 -3.63 -9.46 -14.75
N VAL A 147 -3.84 -8.16 -14.60
CA VAL A 147 -2.90 -7.29 -13.88
C VAL A 147 -2.80 -7.71 -12.41
N GLY A 148 -3.92 -8.00 -11.75
CA GLY A 148 -3.95 -8.48 -10.37
C GLY A 148 -3.18 -9.78 -10.18
N VAL A 149 -3.41 -10.78 -11.07
CA VAL A 149 -2.66 -12.05 -11.06
C VAL A 149 -1.18 -11.84 -11.25
N ALA A 150 -0.79 -11.01 -12.22
CA ALA A 150 0.62 -10.70 -12.47
C ALA A 150 1.27 -10.04 -11.26
N LEU A 151 0.59 -9.08 -10.64
CA LEU A 151 1.08 -8.41 -9.42
C LEU A 151 1.25 -9.37 -8.26
N CYS A 152 0.26 -10.25 -7.99
CA CYS A 152 0.38 -11.28 -6.95
C CYS A 152 1.54 -12.24 -7.22
N ALA A 153 1.76 -12.63 -8.48
CA ALA A 153 2.88 -13.49 -8.84
C ALA A 153 4.23 -12.78 -8.61
N ILE A 154 4.35 -11.52 -9.02
CA ILE A 154 5.56 -10.71 -8.80
C ILE A 154 5.78 -10.48 -7.30
N GLU A 155 4.71 -10.25 -6.53
CA GLU A 155 4.76 -10.10 -5.08
C GLU A 155 5.32 -11.36 -4.41
N ALA A 156 4.80 -12.55 -4.78
CA ALA A 156 5.29 -13.82 -4.27
C ALA A 156 6.78 -14.05 -4.60
N VAL A 157 7.19 -13.78 -5.83
CA VAL A 157 8.61 -13.89 -6.25
C VAL A 157 9.48 -12.89 -5.48
N SER A 158 9.03 -11.65 -5.32
CA SER A 158 9.78 -10.61 -4.57
C SER A 158 9.91 -10.96 -3.09
N LEU A 159 8.86 -11.55 -2.49
CA LEU A 159 8.88 -12.03 -1.12
C LEU A 159 9.89 -13.16 -0.92
N VAL A 160 9.87 -14.17 -1.82
CA VAL A 160 10.84 -15.26 -1.79
C VAL A 160 12.26 -14.73 -1.98
N ALA A 161 12.47 -13.83 -2.93
CA ALA A 161 13.80 -13.22 -3.17
C ALA A 161 14.28 -12.45 -1.94
N LEU A 162 13.40 -11.72 -1.24
CA LEU A 162 13.73 -11.03 0.00
C LEU A 162 14.12 -12.03 1.09
N LEU A 163 13.34 -13.07 1.32
CA LEU A 163 13.61 -14.07 2.36
C LEU A 163 14.92 -14.81 2.09
N VAL A 164 15.14 -15.28 0.86
CA VAL A 164 16.39 -15.97 0.46
C VAL A 164 17.57 -15.03 0.58
N GLY A 165 17.47 -13.80 0.09
CA GLY A 165 18.53 -12.81 0.20
C GLY A 165 18.91 -12.52 1.65
N ARG A 166 17.93 -12.40 2.54
CA ARG A 166 18.16 -12.15 3.96
C ARG A 166 18.66 -13.37 4.73
N TRP A 167 18.26 -14.56 4.32
CA TRP A 167 18.74 -15.80 4.89
C TRP A 167 20.25 -15.97 4.68
N VAL A 168 20.79 -15.51 3.55
CA VAL A 168 22.21 -15.64 3.18
C VAL A 168 23.06 -14.46 3.66
N TYR A 169 22.46 -13.27 3.88
CA TYR A 169 23.18 -12.04 4.12
C TYR A 169 23.92 -11.98 5.46
N SER A 170 23.26 -12.29 6.58
CA SER A 170 23.85 -12.27 7.92
C SER A 170 23.16 -13.24 8.87
N GLU A 171 23.87 -13.65 9.95
CA GLU A 171 23.29 -14.52 10.99
C GLU A 171 22.12 -13.84 11.72
N VAL A 172 22.17 -12.53 11.93
CA VAL A 172 21.08 -11.77 12.57
C VAL A 172 19.84 -11.74 11.68
N SER A 173 20.01 -11.53 10.39
CA SER A 173 18.92 -11.58 9.40
C SER A 173 18.33 -12.99 9.30
N ARG A 174 19.16 -14.04 9.39
CA ARG A 174 18.71 -15.43 9.40
C ARG A 174 17.86 -15.75 10.61
N GLN A 175 18.25 -15.29 11.81
CA GLN A 175 17.43 -15.43 13.01
C GLN A 175 16.06 -14.72 12.86
N SER A 176 16.05 -13.51 12.30
CA SER A 176 14.81 -12.80 11.99
C SER A 176 13.91 -13.56 11.01
N CYS A 177 14.49 -14.12 9.94
CA CYS A 177 13.78 -15.00 9.01
C CYS A 177 13.22 -16.24 9.70
N SER A 178 14.00 -16.89 10.57
CA SER A 178 13.54 -18.09 11.28
C SER A 178 12.39 -17.79 12.25
N MET A 179 12.45 -16.66 12.96
CA MET A 179 11.36 -16.20 13.81
C MET A 179 10.08 -15.89 13.02
N LEU A 180 10.23 -15.32 11.82
CA LEU A 180 9.11 -15.01 10.94
C LEU A 180 8.47 -16.27 10.34
N LEU A 181 9.29 -17.25 9.93
CA LEU A 181 8.79 -18.45 9.24
C LEU A 181 8.33 -19.57 10.19
N PHE A 182 8.97 -19.70 11.35
CA PHE A 182 8.79 -20.83 12.28
C PHE A 182 8.63 -20.41 13.75
N GLY A 183 8.74 -19.11 14.06
CA GLY A 183 8.67 -18.60 15.43
C GLY A 183 7.31 -18.03 15.80
N GLU A 184 7.29 -17.10 16.75
CA GLU A 184 6.08 -16.49 17.32
C GLU A 184 5.24 -15.71 16.28
N TRP A 185 5.86 -15.24 15.20
CA TRP A 185 5.20 -14.48 14.14
C TRP A 185 4.80 -15.33 12.93
N ALA A 186 5.02 -16.65 12.98
CA ALA A 186 4.72 -17.54 11.86
C ALA A 186 3.25 -17.53 11.47
N ASP A 187 2.33 -17.50 12.42
CA ASP A 187 0.89 -17.46 12.15
C ASP A 187 0.49 -16.19 11.40
N VAL A 188 1.01 -15.04 11.84
CA VAL A 188 0.74 -13.75 11.19
C VAL A 188 1.33 -13.73 9.78
N PHE A 189 2.51 -14.28 9.59
CA PHE A 189 3.16 -14.37 8.28
C PHE A 189 2.40 -15.30 7.32
N TRP A 190 2.13 -16.55 7.72
CA TRP A 190 1.51 -17.53 6.85
C TRP A 190 0.02 -17.25 6.60
N VAL A 191 -0.73 -16.92 7.64
CA VAL A 191 -2.17 -16.67 7.51
C VAL A 191 -2.43 -15.23 7.01
N GLY A 192 -1.77 -14.24 7.58
CA GLY A 192 -2.01 -12.83 7.22
C GLY A 192 -1.44 -12.50 5.85
N LEU A 193 -0.15 -12.72 5.64
CA LEU A 193 0.54 -12.25 4.43
C LEU A 193 0.40 -13.26 3.28
N VAL A 194 0.70 -14.55 3.51
CA VAL A 194 0.71 -15.54 2.43
C VAL A 194 -0.71 -15.95 2.05
N LEU A 195 -1.52 -16.41 3.02
CA LEU A 195 -2.86 -16.89 2.73
C LEU A 195 -3.78 -15.74 2.32
N CYS A 196 -3.97 -14.73 3.16
CA CYS A 196 -4.90 -13.64 2.90
C CYS A 196 -4.39 -12.64 1.87
N GLY A 197 -3.08 -12.37 1.83
CA GLY A 197 -2.49 -11.37 0.91
C GLY A 197 -2.23 -11.90 -0.50
N ILE A 198 -1.85 -13.18 -0.66
CA ILE A 198 -1.44 -13.73 -1.95
C ILE A 198 -2.40 -14.83 -2.43
N VAL A 199 -2.65 -15.86 -1.60
CA VAL A 199 -3.40 -17.06 -2.05
C VAL A 199 -4.87 -16.75 -2.28
N VAL A 200 -5.53 -16.08 -1.33
CA VAL A 200 -6.97 -15.76 -1.45
C VAL A 200 -7.26 -14.86 -2.67
N PRO A 201 -6.52 -13.76 -2.94
CA PRO A 201 -6.72 -12.99 -4.17
C PRO A 201 -6.51 -13.80 -5.45
N LEU A 202 -5.47 -14.65 -5.50
CA LEU A 202 -5.23 -15.53 -6.66
C LEU A 202 -6.38 -16.52 -6.88
N VAL A 203 -6.84 -17.16 -5.80
CA VAL A 203 -7.94 -18.13 -5.86
C VAL A 203 -9.22 -17.43 -6.33
N LEU A 204 -9.59 -16.30 -5.75
CA LEU A 204 -10.78 -15.54 -6.15
C LEU A 204 -10.75 -15.16 -7.63
N VAL A 205 -9.59 -14.78 -8.13
CA VAL A 205 -9.42 -14.42 -9.55
C VAL A 205 -9.52 -15.65 -10.46
N CYS A 206 -9.10 -16.83 -10.01
CA CYS A 206 -9.18 -18.06 -10.82
C CYS A 206 -10.60 -18.64 -10.90
N PHE A 207 -11.44 -18.40 -9.90
CA PHE A 207 -12.81 -18.91 -9.85
C PHE A 207 -13.87 -18.00 -10.51
N GLU A 208 -13.51 -16.79 -10.97
CA GLU A 208 -14.35 -15.88 -11.77
C GLU A 208 -14.17 -16.07 -13.28
#